data_30489325b0841051b1e4946bd1397193
#
_entry.id   30489325b0841051b1e4946bd1397193
#
_cell.length_a   1.000
_cell.length_b   1.000
_cell.length_c   1.000
_cell.angle_alpha   90.00
_cell.angle_beta   90.00
_cell.angle_gamma   90.00
#
_symmetry.space_group_name_H-M   'P 1'
#
loop_
_entity.id
_entity.type
_entity.pdbx_description
1 polymer ?
#
loop_
_entity_poly.entity_id
_entity_poly.type
_entity_poly.pdbx_seq_one_letter_code
_entity_poly.pdbx_strand_id
1 'polypeptide(L)'
;GLILTDSGGYQVFSLGKEVKVNKDGAEFRSPFDGNKVVMTPEISIDVQTKINTDIMMAFDECIKYPSDIYATEKSMELSLNWAERSIKSNYLNKTLFGIVQGGMYQNLRDKSREELIAMNFDGYALGGLSVGEPPQLMHEIIQVNAPKLPVNKPRYVMGIGKPLDIAYAVRSGVDMFDCVIPTRNARNGHLFTSEGIKRIRNAKYKDDMSPIDKKCGCYTCQNYSISYIKHLDRCNEILAARLMTIHNVYFYQNLMRQLRTAITNSSLDELINQLENDYEEVKND
;
A
#
# COMPACT_ATOMS: atom_id res chain seq x y z
N GLY A 1 -4.34 0.81 -18.69
CA GLY A 1 -4.17 -0.23 -17.64
C GLY A 1 -5.42 -0.32 -16.78
N LEU A 2 -5.52 -1.32 -15.93
CA LEU A 2 -6.62 -1.47 -14.98
C LEU A 2 -6.54 -0.39 -13.89
N ILE A 3 -7.70 0.10 -13.46
CA ILE A 3 -7.85 1.09 -12.39
C ILE A 3 -8.44 0.38 -11.17
N LEU A 4 -7.73 0.44 -10.04
CA LEU A 4 -8.23 0.05 -8.74
C LEU A 4 -8.51 1.32 -7.92
N THR A 5 -9.66 1.39 -7.26
CA THR A 5 -9.98 2.45 -6.30
C THR A 5 -10.16 1.86 -4.91
N ASP A 6 -9.69 2.61 -3.90
CA ASP A 6 -9.97 2.28 -2.50
C ASP A 6 -11.44 2.55 -2.15
N SER A 7 -11.90 1.91 -1.07
CA SER A 7 -13.28 2.03 -0.57
C SER A 7 -13.60 3.40 0.05
N GLY A 8 -12.58 4.13 0.50
CA GLY A 8 -12.70 5.32 1.33
C GLY A 8 -12.60 5.05 2.83
N GLY A 9 -12.52 3.80 3.28
CA GLY A 9 -12.43 3.44 4.70
C GLY A 9 -11.23 4.06 5.42
N TYR A 10 -10.04 3.93 4.84
CA TYR A 10 -8.83 4.52 5.40
C TYR A 10 -8.87 6.07 5.41
N GLN A 11 -9.41 6.69 4.37
CA GLN A 11 -9.54 8.15 4.29
C GLN A 11 -10.47 8.67 5.38
N VAL A 12 -11.59 7.99 5.62
CA VAL A 12 -12.51 8.28 6.73
C VAL A 12 -11.78 8.12 8.07
N PHE A 13 -11.05 7.01 8.28
CA PHE A 13 -10.23 6.80 9.47
C PHE A 13 -9.24 7.94 9.70
N SER A 14 -8.61 8.46 8.66
CA SER A 14 -7.60 9.54 8.74
C SER A 14 -8.17 10.89 9.19
N LEU A 15 -9.49 11.12 9.08
CA LEU A 15 -10.18 12.33 9.57
C LEU A 15 -10.26 12.37 11.11
N GLY A 16 -10.02 11.26 11.80
CA GLY A 16 -9.82 11.21 13.24
C GLY A 16 -11.08 11.40 14.07
N LYS A 17 -11.04 12.24 15.13
CA LYS A 17 -12.07 12.33 16.18
C LYS A 17 -13.45 12.84 15.73
N GLU A 18 -13.56 13.42 14.56
CA GLU A 18 -14.83 13.97 14.04
C GLU A 18 -15.67 12.93 13.30
N VAL A 19 -15.18 11.70 13.22
CA VAL A 19 -15.87 10.61 12.53
C VAL A 19 -16.73 9.82 13.52
N LYS A 20 -17.99 9.61 13.16
CA LYS A 20 -18.91 8.70 13.87
C LYS A 20 -19.16 7.48 13.02
N VAL A 21 -18.73 6.33 13.52
CA VAL A 21 -18.88 5.04 12.83
C VAL A 21 -19.98 4.22 13.51
N ASN A 22 -20.86 3.64 12.72
CA ASN A 22 -21.92 2.75 13.17
C ASN A 22 -22.27 1.71 12.09
N LYS A 23 -23.24 0.82 12.36
CA LYS A 23 -23.64 -0.22 11.41
C LYS A 23 -24.08 0.31 10.03
N ASP A 24 -24.60 1.53 9.97
CA ASP A 24 -25.14 2.11 8.74
C ASP A 24 -24.03 2.68 7.85
N GLY A 25 -22.95 3.16 8.45
CA GLY A 25 -21.80 3.73 7.75
C GLY A 25 -20.97 4.66 8.64
N ALA A 26 -20.19 5.50 8.00
CA ALA A 26 -19.35 6.52 8.62
C ALA A 26 -19.87 7.92 8.33
N GLU A 27 -20.11 8.69 9.39
CA GLU A 27 -20.56 10.09 9.32
C GLU A 27 -19.38 11.01 9.67
N PHE A 28 -19.11 12.00 8.82
CA PHE A 28 -18.04 12.97 9.01
C PHE A 28 -18.35 14.30 8.35
N ARG A 29 -17.51 15.31 8.60
CA ARG A 29 -17.60 16.59 7.90
C ARG A 29 -16.62 16.61 6.73
N SER A 30 -17.10 17.07 5.58
CA SER A 30 -16.28 17.26 4.40
C SER A 30 -15.15 18.28 4.69
N PRO A 31 -13.88 17.92 4.42
CA PRO A 31 -12.75 18.83 4.62
C PRO A 31 -12.75 20.01 3.63
N PHE A 32 -13.60 19.98 2.59
CA PHE A 32 -13.66 21.03 1.57
C PHE A 32 -14.66 22.13 1.91
N ASP A 33 -15.84 21.77 2.40
CA ASP A 33 -16.96 22.69 2.58
C ASP A 33 -17.64 22.57 3.97
N GLY A 34 -17.18 21.64 4.81
CA GLY A 34 -17.71 21.44 6.17
C GLY A 34 -19.09 20.76 6.22
N ASN A 35 -19.67 20.41 5.08
CA ASN A 35 -20.97 19.73 5.02
C ASN A 35 -20.90 18.34 5.65
N LYS A 36 -22.02 17.91 6.23
CA LYS A 36 -22.17 16.56 6.75
C LYS A 36 -22.21 15.56 5.60
N VAL A 37 -21.33 14.59 5.65
CA VAL A 37 -21.27 13.47 4.71
C VAL A 37 -21.53 12.18 5.46
N VAL A 38 -22.32 11.28 4.87
CA VAL A 38 -22.51 9.92 5.34
C VAL A 38 -22.01 8.99 4.24
N MET A 39 -20.98 8.22 4.54
CA MET A 39 -20.44 7.20 3.63
C MET A 39 -20.98 5.84 4.09
N THR A 40 -21.74 5.17 3.25
CA THR A 40 -22.22 3.79 3.47
C THR A 40 -21.53 2.84 2.49
N PRO A 41 -21.58 1.52 2.72
CA PRO A 41 -21.07 0.55 1.76
C PRO A 41 -21.65 0.74 0.35
N GLU A 42 -22.96 0.99 0.25
CA GLU A 42 -23.65 1.21 -1.03
C GLU A 42 -23.16 2.48 -1.72
N ILE A 43 -22.97 3.56 -0.98
CA ILE A 43 -22.45 4.83 -1.51
C ILE A 43 -21.00 4.66 -1.98
N SER A 44 -20.16 3.92 -1.21
CA SER A 44 -18.79 3.62 -1.62
C SER A 44 -18.76 2.87 -2.96
N ILE A 45 -19.57 1.85 -3.13
CA ILE A 45 -19.68 1.09 -4.37
C ILE A 45 -20.21 1.97 -5.53
N ASP A 46 -21.21 2.80 -5.28
CA ASP A 46 -21.76 3.72 -6.28
C ASP A 46 -20.72 4.73 -6.76
N VAL A 47 -19.94 5.30 -5.84
CA VAL A 47 -18.84 6.23 -6.18
C VAL A 47 -17.78 5.54 -7.02
N GLN A 48 -17.30 4.37 -6.62
CA GLN A 48 -16.30 3.60 -7.34
C GLN A 48 -16.81 3.21 -8.74
N THR A 49 -18.10 2.87 -8.86
CA THR A 49 -18.75 2.58 -10.15
C THR A 49 -18.79 3.82 -11.05
N LYS A 50 -19.14 4.99 -10.51
CA LYS A 50 -19.20 6.26 -11.25
C LYS A 50 -17.81 6.75 -11.71
N ILE A 51 -16.77 6.47 -10.96
CA ILE A 51 -15.37 6.71 -11.36
C ILE A 51 -14.96 5.79 -12.52
N ASN A 52 -15.75 4.76 -12.80
CA ASN A 52 -15.49 3.73 -13.81
C ASN A 52 -14.23 2.91 -13.53
N THR A 53 -14.03 2.54 -12.27
CA THR A 53 -12.93 1.66 -11.87
C THR A 53 -13.14 0.21 -12.38
N ASP A 54 -12.03 -0.51 -12.54
CA ASP A 54 -12.07 -1.94 -12.91
C ASP A 54 -12.13 -2.85 -11.69
N ILE A 55 -11.42 -2.46 -10.61
CA ILE A 55 -11.33 -3.20 -9.35
C ILE A 55 -11.77 -2.27 -8.20
N MET A 56 -12.81 -2.66 -7.51
CA MET A 56 -13.37 -1.96 -6.35
C MET A 56 -12.98 -2.66 -5.05
N MET A 57 -12.88 -1.89 -3.97
CA MET A 57 -12.69 -2.43 -2.62
C MET A 57 -14.00 -2.36 -1.82
N ALA A 58 -14.32 -3.42 -1.07
CA ALA A 58 -15.42 -3.38 -0.11
C ALA A 58 -15.15 -2.33 0.96
N PHE A 59 -16.20 -1.63 1.41
CA PHE A 59 -16.07 -0.64 2.48
C PHE A 59 -15.74 -1.33 3.79
N ASP A 60 -14.74 -0.84 4.51
CA ASP A 60 -14.23 -1.41 5.75
C ASP A 60 -13.93 -0.37 6.81
N GLU A 61 -13.82 -0.79 8.06
CA GLU A 61 -13.33 0.04 9.14
C GLU A 61 -11.89 -0.32 9.46
N CYS A 62 -10.97 0.62 9.20
CA CYS A 62 -9.58 0.52 9.60
C CYS A 62 -9.43 0.95 11.06
N ILE A 63 -8.94 0.06 11.93
CA ILE A 63 -8.65 0.39 13.33
C ILE A 63 -7.15 0.71 13.51
N LYS A 64 -6.85 1.69 14.37
CA LYS A 64 -5.46 2.09 14.64
C LYS A 64 -4.76 1.08 15.57
N TYR A 65 -3.45 1.01 15.46
CA TYR A 65 -2.60 0.28 16.38
C TYR A 65 -2.06 1.23 17.49
N PRO A 66 -1.92 0.78 18.75
CA PRO A 66 -2.47 -0.46 19.30
C PRO A 66 -3.99 -0.35 19.57
N SER A 67 -4.67 -1.48 19.51
CA SER A 67 -6.07 -1.60 19.91
C SER A 67 -6.29 -2.88 20.70
N ASP A 68 -7.21 -2.86 21.66
CA ASP A 68 -7.56 -4.06 22.42
C ASP A 68 -8.41 -5.03 21.58
N ILE A 69 -8.51 -6.28 22.05
CA ILE A 69 -9.17 -7.34 21.30
C ILE A 69 -10.67 -7.07 21.10
N TYR A 70 -11.36 -6.48 22.09
CA TYR A 70 -12.81 -6.25 22.00
C TYR A 70 -13.13 -5.15 20.99
N ALA A 71 -12.37 -4.06 21.00
CA ALA A 71 -12.50 -2.99 20.01
C ALA A 71 -12.18 -3.51 18.60
N THR A 72 -11.14 -4.34 18.47
CA THR A 72 -10.73 -4.94 17.21
C THR A 72 -11.79 -5.92 16.68
N GLU A 73 -12.37 -6.76 17.54
CA GLU A 73 -13.45 -7.68 17.15
C GLU A 73 -14.67 -6.93 16.66
N LYS A 74 -15.11 -5.90 17.39
CA LYS A 74 -16.25 -5.07 16.99
C LYS A 74 -16.03 -4.40 15.63
N SER A 75 -14.84 -3.86 15.39
CA SER A 75 -14.47 -3.25 14.12
C SER A 75 -14.42 -4.28 12.97
N MET A 76 -13.88 -5.46 13.23
CA MET A 76 -13.84 -6.56 12.28
C MET A 76 -15.25 -7.03 11.90
N GLU A 77 -16.15 -7.21 12.88
CA GLU A 77 -17.55 -7.59 12.63
C GLU A 77 -18.32 -6.52 11.86
N LEU A 78 -18.04 -5.24 12.13
CA LEU A 78 -18.60 -4.15 11.35
C LEU A 78 -18.13 -4.20 9.90
N SER A 79 -16.83 -4.43 9.67
CA SER A 79 -16.26 -4.57 8.32
C SER A 79 -16.87 -5.76 7.57
N LEU A 80 -17.14 -6.88 8.25
CA LEU A 80 -17.82 -8.03 7.65
C LEU A 80 -19.27 -7.70 7.25
N ASN A 81 -20.01 -7.00 8.11
CA ASN A 81 -21.37 -6.54 7.77
C ASN A 81 -21.35 -5.61 6.54
N TRP A 82 -20.40 -4.69 6.49
CA TRP A 82 -20.23 -3.77 5.35
C TRP A 82 -19.78 -4.48 4.07
N ALA A 83 -18.95 -5.52 4.19
CA ALA A 83 -18.55 -6.37 3.08
C ALA A 83 -19.75 -7.09 2.44
N GLU A 84 -20.63 -7.67 3.27
CA GLU A 84 -21.88 -8.30 2.80
C GLU A 84 -22.79 -7.31 2.08
N ARG A 85 -22.92 -6.08 2.60
CA ARG A 85 -23.71 -5.02 1.96
C ARG A 85 -23.07 -4.55 0.65
N SER A 86 -21.74 -4.47 0.58
CA SER A 86 -21.01 -4.13 -0.63
C SER A 86 -21.27 -5.15 -1.76
N ILE A 87 -21.26 -6.46 -1.45
CA ILE A 87 -21.61 -7.51 -2.43
C ILE A 87 -23.05 -7.37 -2.93
N LYS A 88 -23.99 -7.04 -2.05
CA LYS A 88 -25.40 -6.88 -2.40
C LYS A 88 -25.67 -5.62 -3.24
N SER A 89 -24.72 -4.70 -3.30
CA SER A 89 -24.83 -3.48 -4.10
C SER A 89 -24.72 -3.80 -5.61
N ASN A 90 -25.42 -3.04 -6.43
CA ASN A 90 -25.46 -3.26 -7.87
C ASN A 90 -24.20 -2.68 -8.54
N TYR A 91 -23.19 -3.53 -8.78
CA TYR A 91 -21.93 -3.16 -9.44
C TYR A 91 -21.63 -3.99 -10.69
N LEU A 92 -22.61 -4.10 -11.59
CA LEU A 92 -22.57 -4.93 -12.79
C LEU A 92 -21.23 -4.87 -13.55
N ASN A 93 -20.65 -6.04 -13.81
CA ASN A 93 -19.41 -6.24 -14.58
C ASN A 93 -18.14 -5.61 -14.01
N LYS A 94 -18.06 -5.41 -12.70
CA LYS A 94 -16.87 -4.92 -12.00
C LYS A 94 -16.33 -5.99 -11.04
N THR A 95 -15.03 -5.95 -10.79
CA THR A 95 -14.36 -6.81 -9.83
C THR A 95 -14.42 -6.20 -8.44
N LEU A 96 -14.81 -6.96 -7.42
CA LEU A 96 -14.91 -6.51 -6.03
C LEU A 96 -14.00 -7.35 -5.13
N PHE A 97 -13.14 -6.68 -4.35
CA PHE A 97 -12.25 -7.31 -3.38
C PHE A 97 -12.77 -7.13 -1.96
N GLY A 98 -12.72 -8.21 -1.18
CA GLY A 98 -12.95 -8.19 0.27
C GLY A 98 -11.67 -7.84 1.03
N ILE A 99 -11.82 -7.19 2.20
CA ILE A 99 -10.70 -6.74 3.02
C ILE A 99 -10.70 -7.49 4.36
N VAL A 100 -9.70 -8.32 4.60
CA VAL A 100 -9.52 -9.05 5.87
C VAL A 100 -9.03 -8.08 6.93
N GLN A 101 -9.83 -7.88 7.97
CA GLN A 101 -9.52 -7.11 9.16
C GLN A 101 -9.30 -8.03 10.37
N GLY A 102 -9.00 -7.49 11.56
CA GLY A 102 -8.75 -8.26 12.79
C GLY A 102 -7.50 -7.81 13.54
N GLY A 103 -6.92 -6.66 13.17
CA GLY A 103 -5.75 -6.08 13.81
C GLY A 103 -4.58 -7.05 13.86
N MET A 104 -3.96 -7.18 15.05
CA MET A 104 -2.85 -8.10 15.27
C MET A 104 -3.30 -9.42 15.95
N TYR A 105 -4.60 -9.72 15.96
CA TYR A 105 -5.16 -10.91 16.61
C TYR A 105 -5.46 -11.99 15.57
N GLN A 106 -4.69 -13.06 15.58
CA GLN A 106 -4.77 -14.11 14.56
C GLN A 106 -6.15 -14.80 14.50
N ASN A 107 -6.77 -15.04 15.63
CA ASN A 107 -8.12 -15.62 15.70
C ASN A 107 -9.17 -14.74 15.02
N LEU A 108 -9.08 -13.42 15.16
CA LEU A 108 -9.98 -12.47 14.49
C LEU A 108 -9.72 -12.42 12.98
N ARG A 109 -8.45 -12.44 12.56
CA ARG A 109 -8.09 -12.52 11.14
C ARG A 109 -8.54 -13.82 10.49
N ASP A 110 -8.44 -14.94 11.20
CA ASP A 110 -8.94 -16.23 10.70
C ASP A 110 -10.46 -16.18 10.50
N LYS A 111 -11.22 -15.67 11.49
CA LYS A 111 -12.68 -15.47 11.39
C LYS A 111 -13.03 -14.56 10.20
N SER A 112 -12.40 -13.39 10.12
CA SER A 112 -12.62 -12.42 9.03
C SER A 112 -12.37 -13.04 7.66
N ARG A 113 -11.24 -13.73 7.49
CA ARG A 113 -10.88 -14.41 6.25
C ARG A 113 -11.90 -15.47 5.84
N GLU A 114 -12.29 -16.34 6.79
CA GLU A 114 -13.21 -17.44 6.51
C GLU A 114 -14.59 -16.93 6.08
N GLU A 115 -15.12 -15.92 6.75
CA GLU A 115 -16.40 -15.31 6.38
C GLU A 115 -16.32 -14.60 5.00
N LEU A 116 -15.25 -13.86 4.73
CA LEU A 116 -15.06 -13.22 3.42
C LEU A 116 -14.91 -14.26 2.29
N ILE A 117 -14.19 -15.37 2.53
CA ILE A 117 -14.08 -16.46 1.54
C ILE A 117 -15.45 -17.09 1.27
N ALA A 118 -16.28 -17.29 2.31
CA ALA A 118 -17.64 -17.78 2.16
C ALA A 118 -18.54 -16.82 1.33
N MET A 119 -18.31 -15.52 1.43
CA MET A 119 -18.99 -14.51 0.60
C MET A 119 -18.54 -14.52 -0.87
N ASN A 120 -17.42 -15.18 -1.21
CA ASN A 120 -16.91 -15.40 -2.56
C ASN A 120 -16.55 -14.13 -3.35
N PHE A 121 -15.75 -13.24 -2.79
CA PHE A 121 -15.18 -12.07 -3.50
C PHE A 121 -14.29 -12.47 -4.69
N ASP A 122 -14.08 -11.56 -5.64
CA ASP A 122 -13.21 -11.75 -6.82
C ASP A 122 -11.72 -11.73 -6.47
N GLY A 123 -11.36 -11.09 -5.36
CA GLY A 123 -10.02 -11.04 -4.78
C GLY A 123 -10.07 -10.69 -3.30
N TYR A 124 -8.94 -10.79 -2.61
CA TYR A 124 -8.86 -10.57 -1.18
C TYR A 124 -7.69 -9.69 -0.82
N ALA A 125 -7.94 -8.71 0.05
CA ALA A 125 -6.91 -7.85 0.61
C ALA A 125 -6.66 -8.13 2.09
N LEU A 126 -5.43 -7.95 2.55
CA LEU A 126 -5.07 -7.86 3.96
C LEU A 126 -5.03 -6.38 4.33
N GLY A 127 -6.02 -5.93 5.10
CA GLY A 127 -6.12 -4.57 5.62
C GLY A 127 -5.65 -4.45 7.06
N GLY A 128 -5.71 -3.22 7.62
CA GLY A 128 -5.32 -2.94 9.00
C GLY A 128 -3.85 -3.22 9.31
N LEU A 129 -2.98 -3.04 8.31
CA LEU A 129 -1.53 -3.12 8.39
C LEU A 129 -0.91 -1.78 8.03
N SER A 130 0.35 -1.55 8.42
CA SER A 130 1.05 -0.26 8.24
C SER A 130 0.34 0.92 8.94
N VAL A 131 -0.32 0.64 10.09
CA VAL A 131 -1.07 1.60 10.89
C VAL A 131 -0.36 1.96 12.21
N GLY A 132 0.93 1.62 12.34
CA GLY A 132 1.79 1.96 13.47
C GLY A 132 2.38 0.76 14.23
N GLU A 133 2.10 -0.46 13.81
CA GLU A 133 2.68 -1.68 14.36
C GLU A 133 4.18 -1.82 14.01
N PRO A 134 4.96 -2.57 14.84
CA PRO A 134 6.32 -2.94 14.50
C PRO A 134 6.40 -3.73 13.18
N PRO A 135 7.42 -3.47 12.33
CA PRO A 135 7.56 -4.19 11.04
C PRO A 135 7.56 -5.71 11.17
N GLN A 136 8.18 -6.24 12.21
CA GLN A 136 8.23 -7.69 12.47
C GLN A 136 6.84 -8.29 12.63
N LEU A 137 5.97 -7.63 13.41
CA LEU A 137 4.60 -8.06 13.63
C LEU A 137 3.77 -8.02 12.34
N MET A 138 3.96 -6.98 11.53
CA MET A 138 3.36 -6.88 10.20
C MET A 138 3.78 -8.05 9.30
N HIS A 139 5.07 -8.38 9.26
CA HIS A 139 5.59 -9.51 8.48
C HIS A 139 5.01 -10.84 8.95
N GLU A 140 4.94 -11.08 10.26
CA GLU A 140 4.32 -12.30 10.84
C GLU A 140 2.85 -12.43 10.42
N ILE A 141 2.07 -11.35 10.50
CA ILE A 141 0.66 -11.33 10.08
C ILE A 141 0.53 -11.68 8.59
N ILE A 142 1.36 -11.10 7.73
CA ILE A 142 1.33 -11.39 6.28
C ILE A 142 1.71 -12.84 6.03
N GLN A 143 2.81 -13.31 6.61
CA GLN A 143 3.33 -14.67 6.44
C GLN A 143 2.31 -15.74 6.83
N VAL A 144 1.54 -15.50 7.89
CA VAL A 144 0.52 -16.45 8.37
C VAL A 144 -0.77 -16.37 7.55
N ASN A 145 -1.16 -15.18 7.09
CA ASN A 145 -2.50 -14.97 6.51
C ASN A 145 -2.51 -15.05 4.98
N ALA A 146 -1.50 -14.54 4.28
CA ALA A 146 -1.50 -14.52 2.81
C ALA A 146 -1.59 -15.93 2.19
N PRO A 147 -0.86 -16.96 2.67
CA PRO A 147 -0.98 -18.31 2.12
C PRO A 147 -2.34 -18.97 2.30
N LYS A 148 -3.13 -18.51 3.30
CA LYS A 148 -4.47 -19.05 3.58
C LYS A 148 -5.56 -18.44 2.70
N LEU A 149 -5.26 -17.40 1.93
CA LEU A 149 -6.17 -16.84 0.93
C LEU A 149 -6.25 -17.75 -0.31
N PRO A 150 -7.38 -17.77 -1.04
CA PRO A 150 -7.54 -18.60 -2.23
C PRO A 150 -6.43 -18.40 -3.25
N VAL A 151 -5.82 -19.51 -3.70
CA VAL A 151 -4.67 -19.48 -4.63
C VAL A 151 -5.06 -19.06 -6.05
N ASN A 152 -6.32 -19.20 -6.41
CA ASN A 152 -6.86 -18.86 -7.72
C ASN A 152 -7.47 -17.46 -7.80
N LYS A 153 -7.27 -16.63 -6.76
CA LYS A 153 -7.76 -15.26 -6.70
C LYS A 153 -6.63 -14.31 -6.33
N PRO A 154 -6.63 -13.06 -6.82
CA PRO A 154 -5.64 -12.06 -6.46
C PRO A 154 -5.57 -11.82 -4.95
N ARG A 155 -4.34 -11.71 -4.42
CA ARG A 155 -4.02 -11.44 -3.03
C ARG A 155 -3.35 -10.09 -2.92
N TYR A 156 -3.95 -9.18 -2.21
CA TYR A 156 -3.51 -7.81 -2.10
C TYR A 156 -3.12 -7.47 -0.65
N VAL A 157 -2.02 -6.77 -0.44
CA VAL A 157 -1.68 -6.18 0.86
C VAL A 157 -1.69 -4.67 0.73
N MET A 158 -2.54 -4.02 1.53
CA MET A 158 -2.78 -2.58 1.43
C MET A 158 -1.73 -1.77 2.22
N GLY A 159 -1.28 -0.65 1.64
CA GLY A 159 -0.45 0.34 2.32
C GLY A 159 1.01 -0.05 2.57
N ILE A 160 1.50 -1.14 2.00
CA ILE A 160 2.88 -1.64 2.18
C ILE A 160 3.75 -1.27 1.00
N GLY A 161 4.94 -0.71 1.29
CA GLY A 161 5.76 -0.20 0.22
C GLY A 161 7.26 -0.06 0.45
N LYS A 162 7.83 -0.50 1.56
CA LYS A 162 9.30 -0.61 1.60
C LYS A 162 9.73 -1.79 0.70
N PRO A 163 10.85 -1.68 -0.04
CA PRO A 163 11.28 -2.73 -0.96
C PRO A 163 11.38 -4.13 -0.33
N LEU A 164 11.94 -4.24 0.88
CA LEU A 164 12.02 -5.51 1.61
C LEU A 164 10.67 -6.02 2.07
N ASP A 165 9.78 -5.14 2.56
CA ASP A 165 8.44 -5.53 3.00
C ASP A 165 7.64 -6.12 1.82
N ILE A 166 7.76 -5.52 0.62
CA ILE A 166 7.17 -6.04 -0.63
C ILE A 166 7.75 -7.43 -0.95
N ALA A 167 9.07 -7.58 -0.90
CA ALA A 167 9.73 -8.84 -1.24
C ALA A 167 9.33 -9.99 -0.29
N TYR A 168 9.25 -9.73 1.02
CA TYR A 168 8.77 -10.72 2.00
C TYR A 168 7.29 -11.06 1.82
N ALA A 169 6.45 -10.07 1.48
CA ALA A 169 5.04 -10.31 1.20
C ALA A 169 4.85 -11.13 -0.08
N VAL A 170 5.64 -10.87 -1.14
CA VAL A 170 5.65 -11.69 -2.37
C VAL A 170 6.06 -13.13 -2.06
N ARG A 171 7.08 -13.36 -1.22
CA ARG A 171 7.47 -14.71 -0.75
C ARG A 171 6.32 -15.41 -0.03
N SER A 172 5.46 -14.65 0.64
CA SER A 172 4.26 -15.18 1.31
C SER A 172 3.06 -15.40 0.37
N GLY A 173 3.20 -15.09 -0.93
CA GLY A 173 2.17 -15.31 -1.95
C GLY A 173 1.26 -14.12 -2.21
N VAL A 174 1.69 -12.90 -1.91
CA VAL A 174 0.98 -11.64 -2.23
C VAL A 174 1.27 -11.21 -3.66
N ASP A 175 0.25 -10.76 -4.39
CA ASP A 175 0.30 -10.38 -5.80
C ASP A 175 0.30 -8.86 -6.01
N MET A 176 -0.39 -8.10 -5.14
CA MET A 176 -0.71 -6.69 -5.35
C MET A 176 -0.35 -5.83 -4.14
N PHE A 177 0.06 -4.59 -4.43
CA PHE A 177 0.51 -3.61 -3.44
C PHE A 177 0.10 -2.20 -3.86
N ASP A 178 -0.15 -1.35 -2.88
CA ASP A 178 -0.19 0.11 -3.04
C ASP A 178 0.64 0.77 -1.95
N CYS A 179 1.21 1.93 -2.23
CA CYS A 179 1.77 2.78 -1.20
C CYS A 179 2.08 4.20 -1.71
N VAL A 180 2.19 5.13 -0.78
CA VAL A 180 2.60 6.51 -1.07
C VAL A 180 4.12 6.69 -1.07
N ILE A 181 4.88 5.67 -0.64
CA ILE A 181 6.33 5.76 -0.39
C ILE A 181 7.11 6.24 -1.63
N PRO A 182 6.93 5.72 -2.84
CA PRO A 182 7.72 6.13 -3.98
C PRO A 182 7.65 7.64 -4.23
N THR A 183 6.44 8.19 -4.24
CA THR A 183 6.20 9.60 -4.57
C THR A 183 6.41 10.51 -3.37
N ARG A 184 5.96 10.12 -2.16
CA ARG A 184 6.17 10.90 -0.94
C ARG A 184 7.65 11.03 -0.59
N ASN A 185 8.40 9.93 -0.65
CA ASN A 185 9.83 9.94 -0.36
C ASN A 185 10.62 10.74 -1.38
N ALA A 186 10.27 10.65 -2.67
CA ALA A 186 10.86 11.48 -3.71
C ALA A 186 10.72 12.98 -3.40
N ARG A 187 9.52 13.45 -3.07
CA ARG A 187 9.29 14.85 -2.70
C ARG A 187 10.06 15.29 -1.45
N ASN A 188 10.45 14.35 -0.61
CA ASN A 188 11.27 14.58 0.59
C ASN A 188 12.76 14.31 0.37
N GLY A 189 13.18 14.07 -0.89
CA GLY A 189 14.57 13.88 -1.26
C GLY A 189 15.16 12.50 -0.92
N HIS A 190 14.31 11.49 -0.68
CA HIS A 190 14.73 10.11 -0.45
C HIS A 190 14.54 9.29 -1.73
N LEU A 191 15.62 8.76 -2.26
CA LEU A 191 15.70 8.09 -3.54
C LEU A 191 16.09 6.62 -3.35
N PHE A 192 15.28 5.71 -3.88
CA PHE A 192 15.55 4.28 -3.83
C PHE A 192 16.49 3.90 -4.98
N THR A 193 17.57 3.20 -4.67
CA THR A 193 18.57 2.80 -5.67
C THR A 193 18.95 1.33 -5.51
N SER A 194 19.68 0.81 -6.48
CA SER A 194 20.29 -0.53 -6.41
C SER A 194 21.38 -0.69 -5.33
N GLU A 195 21.68 0.37 -4.61
CA GLU A 195 22.68 0.42 -3.54
C GLU A 195 22.06 0.95 -2.23
N GLY A 196 20.74 0.81 -2.06
CA GLY A 196 20.01 1.33 -0.91
C GLY A 196 19.42 2.73 -1.13
N ILE A 197 19.13 3.45 -0.04
CA ILE A 197 18.47 4.76 -0.08
C ILE A 197 19.50 5.89 -0.12
N LYS A 198 19.42 6.75 -1.14
CA LYS A 198 20.19 8.00 -1.23
C LYS A 198 19.34 9.18 -0.79
N ARG A 199 19.86 9.98 0.17
CA ARG A 199 19.24 11.24 0.59
C ARG A 199 19.86 12.38 -0.19
N ILE A 200 19.13 12.96 -1.17
CA ILE A 200 19.64 13.97 -2.09
C ILE A 200 20.26 15.19 -1.38
N ARG A 201 19.81 15.50 -0.16
CA ARG A 201 20.26 16.64 0.63
C ARG A 201 21.63 16.46 1.26
N ASN A 202 22.20 15.24 1.28
CA ASN A 202 23.54 14.99 1.79
C ASN A 202 24.61 15.80 1.03
N ALA A 203 25.57 16.38 1.77
CA ALA A 203 26.62 17.24 1.21
C ALA A 203 27.44 16.54 0.12
N LYS A 204 27.68 15.24 0.25
CA LYS A 204 28.47 14.43 -0.70
C LYS A 204 28.00 14.52 -2.16
N TYR A 205 26.73 14.86 -2.40
CA TYR A 205 26.19 14.96 -3.77
C TYR A 205 26.29 16.36 -4.37
N LYS A 206 27.00 17.32 -3.75
CA LYS A 206 27.08 18.70 -4.22
C LYS A 206 27.72 18.81 -5.60
N ASP A 207 28.80 18.07 -5.80
CA ASP A 207 29.62 18.13 -7.03
C ASP A 207 29.66 16.76 -7.76
N ASP A 208 28.76 15.84 -7.41
CA ASP A 208 28.68 14.49 -7.98
C ASP A 208 27.95 14.52 -9.33
N MET A 209 28.70 14.34 -10.40
CA MET A 209 28.18 14.32 -11.77
C MET A 209 27.60 12.98 -12.20
N SER A 210 27.59 11.96 -11.34
CA SER A 210 26.98 10.68 -11.64
C SER A 210 25.44 10.76 -11.60
N PRO A 211 24.72 9.81 -12.20
CA PRO A 211 23.28 9.70 -12.05
C PRO A 211 22.91 9.29 -10.62
N ILE A 212 21.62 9.39 -10.27
CA ILE A 212 21.09 8.90 -8.97
C ILE A 212 21.49 7.44 -8.75
N ASP A 213 21.31 6.60 -9.76
CA ASP A 213 21.67 5.19 -9.76
C ASP A 213 22.25 4.81 -11.13
N LYS A 214 23.49 4.29 -11.14
CA LYS A 214 24.20 3.89 -12.35
C LYS A 214 23.57 2.70 -13.07
N LYS A 215 22.84 1.84 -12.34
CA LYS A 215 22.14 0.70 -12.90
C LYS A 215 20.70 1.01 -13.35
N CYS A 216 20.23 2.24 -13.13
CA CYS A 216 18.87 2.65 -13.42
C CYS A 216 18.71 3.19 -14.84
N GLY A 217 17.81 2.61 -15.63
CA GLY A 217 17.48 3.07 -16.99
C GLY A 217 16.38 4.12 -17.06
N CYS A 218 15.98 4.78 -15.96
CA CYS A 218 14.92 5.78 -16.01
C CYS A 218 15.38 7.07 -16.70
N TYR A 219 14.40 7.85 -17.18
CA TYR A 219 14.65 9.15 -17.82
C TYR A 219 15.55 10.07 -16.98
N THR A 220 15.32 10.12 -15.67
CA THR A 220 16.10 10.97 -14.76
C THR A 220 17.57 10.57 -14.72
N CYS A 221 17.87 9.29 -14.54
CA CYS A 221 19.25 8.80 -14.46
C CYS A 221 20.01 8.89 -15.77
N GLN A 222 19.31 8.84 -16.92
CA GLN A 222 19.95 8.93 -18.23
C GLN A 222 20.27 10.36 -18.67
N ASN A 223 19.58 11.36 -18.08
CA ASN A 223 19.68 12.72 -18.57
C ASN A 223 20.22 13.74 -17.55
N TYR A 224 20.26 13.38 -16.25
CA TYR A 224 20.61 14.34 -15.21
C TYR A 224 21.57 13.74 -14.18
N SER A 225 22.54 14.56 -13.73
CA SER A 225 23.41 14.23 -12.61
C SER A 225 22.70 14.43 -11.27
N ILE A 226 23.14 13.71 -10.25
CA ILE A 226 22.61 13.86 -8.89
C ILE A 226 22.91 15.27 -8.33
N SER A 227 24.05 15.88 -8.69
CA SER A 227 24.37 17.27 -8.31
C SER A 227 23.36 18.28 -8.88
N TYR A 228 22.93 18.12 -10.13
CA TYR A 228 21.92 18.99 -10.73
C TYR A 228 20.56 18.85 -10.03
N ILE A 229 20.13 17.62 -9.78
CA ILE A 229 18.86 17.37 -9.06
C ILE A 229 18.92 17.94 -7.64
N LYS A 230 20.07 17.78 -6.95
CA LYS A 230 20.30 18.39 -5.64
C LYS A 230 20.24 19.93 -5.70
N HIS A 231 20.81 20.54 -6.74
CA HIS A 231 20.70 21.98 -6.93
C HIS A 231 19.24 22.42 -7.06
N LEU A 232 18.46 21.75 -7.90
CA LEU A 232 17.03 22.02 -8.06
C LEU A 232 16.24 21.85 -6.75
N ASP A 233 16.50 20.77 -5.97
CA ASP A 233 15.85 20.55 -4.66
C ASP A 233 16.19 21.70 -3.69
N ARG A 234 17.45 22.16 -3.67
CA ARG A 234 17.87 23.27 -2.81
C ARG A 234 17.20 24.60 -3.20
N CYS A 235 16.94 24.80 -4.48
CA CYS A 235 16.24 25.99 -5.00
C CYS A 235 14.71 25.87 -4.90
N ASN A 236 14.20 24.76 -4.35
CA ASN A 236 12.75 24.45 -4.29
C ASN A 236 12.06 24.43 -5.66
N GLU A 237 12.78 24.03 -6.71
CA GLU A 237 12.22 23.89 -8.04
C GLU A 237 11.32 22.65 -8.14
N ILE A 238 10.12 22.83 -8.70
CA ILE A 238 9.14 21.74 -8.88
C ILE A 238 9.75 20.61 -9.72
N LEU A 239 10.64 20.93 -10.65
CA LEU A 239 11.31 19.95 -11.49
C LEU A 239 12.11 18.92 -10.69
N ALA A 240 12.71 19.29 -9.54
CA ALA A 240 13.39 18.35 -8.66
C ALA A 240 12.44 17.24 -8.19
N ALA A 241 11.29 17.61 -7.63
CA ALA A 241 10.29 16.65 -7.15
C ALA A 241 9.77 15.76 -8.29
N ARG A 242 9.58 16.31 -9.49
CA ARG A 242 9.15 15.55 -10.68
C ARG A 242 10.20 14.52 -11.09
N LEU A 243 11.47 14.92 -11.25
CA LEU A 243 12.56 14.04 -11.66
C LEU A 243 12.80 12.92 -10.64
N MET A 244 12.81 13.26 -9.36
CA MET A 244 12.95 12.29 -8.27
C MET A 244 11.76 11.31 -8.22
N THR A 245 10.54 11.78 -8.48
CA THR A 245 9.35 10.92 -8.54
C THR A 245 9.43 9.95 -9.74
N ILE A 246 9.83 10.41 -10.91
CA ILE A 246 10.04 9.55 -12.09
C ILE A 246 11.04 8.43 -11.75
N HIS A 247 12.16 8.79 -11.10
CA HIS A 247 13.16 7.80 -10.68
C HIS A 247 12.59 6.76 -9.71
N ASN A 248 11.95 7.20 -8.61
CA ASN A 248 11.42 6.27 -7.60
C ASN A 248 10.31 5.38 -8.17
N VAL A 249 9.39 5.91 -8.97
CA VAL A 249 8.34 5.10 -9.60
C VAL A 249 8.94 4.06 -10.55
N TYR A 250 9.94 4.45 -11.34
CA TYR A 250 10.66 3.50 -12.19
C TYR A 250 11.35 2.40 -11.37
N PHE A 251 12.00 2.75 -10.25
CA PHE A 251 12.62 1.79 -9.36
C PHE A 251 11.61 0.74 -8.87
N TYR A 252 10.44 1.17 -8.39
CA TYR A 252 9.40 0.25 -7.90
C TYR A 252 8.83 -0.62 -9.02
N GLN A 253 8.59 -0.08 -10.19
CA GLN A 253 8.15 -0.88 -11.35
C GLN A 253 9.22 -1.90 -11.77
N ASN A 254 10.49 -1.54 -11.67
CA ASN A 254 11.59 -2.45 -11.93
C ASN A 254 11.70 -3.54 -10.85
N LEU A 255 11.57 -3.19 -9.57
CA LEU A 255 11.51 -4.16 -8.46
C LEU A 255 10.41 -5.20 -8.71
N MET A 256 9.21 -4.78 -9.06
CA MET A 256 8.10 -5.70 -9.36
C MET A 256 8.40 -6.60 -10.56
N ARG A 257 9.12 -6.11 -11.57
CA ARG A 257 9.58 -6.96 -12.69
C ARG A 257 10.62 -7.98 -12.24
N GLN A 258 11.59 -7.58 -11.43
CA GLN A 258 12.61 -8.47 -10.87
C GLN A 258 11.98 -9.55 -10.01
N LEU A 259 11.03 -9.23 -9.14
CA LEU A 259 10.30 -10.20 -8.32
C LEU A 259 9.57 -11.24 -9.18
N ARG A 260 8.84 -10.80 -10.23
CA ARG A 260 8.18 -11.74 -11.15
C ARG A 260 9.18 -12.65 -11.88
N THR A 261 10.30 -12.11 -12.35
CA THR A 261 11.35 -12.88 -12.98
C THR A 261 11.97 -13.88 -12.00
N ALA A 262 12.23 -13.46 -10.77
CA ALA A 262 12.81 -14.32 -9.73
C ALA A 262 11.88 -15.48 -9.35
N ILE A 263 10.55 -15.24 -9.29
CA ILE A 263 9.55 -16.31 -9.10
C ILE A 263 9.64 -17.32 -10.25
N THR A 264 9.62 -16.84 -11.50
CA THR A 264 9.67 -17.72 -12.68
C THR A 264 10.94 -18.56 -12.72
N ASN A 265 12.08 -18.01 -12.27
CA ASN A 265 13.38 -18.66 -12.28
C ASN A 265 13.70 -19.41 -10.98
N SER A 266 12.77 -19.46 -10.00
CA SER A 266 12.99 -20.07 -8.68
C SER A 266 14.19 -19.47 -7.91
N SER A 267 14.46 -18.18 -8.09
CA SER A 267 15.56 -17.41 -7.47
C SER A 267 15.08 -16.28 -6.54
N LEU A 268 13.87 -16.42 -6.00
CA LEU A 268 13.26 -15.35 -5.19
C LEU A 268 14.05 -15.10 -3.88
N ASP A 269 14.51 -16.16 -3.22
CA ASP A 269 15.28 -16.01 -1.97
C ASP A 269 16.66 -15.36 -2.23
N GLU A 270 17.28 -15.61 -3.37
CA GLU A 270 18.53 -14.95 -3.77
C GLU A 270 18.31 -13.43 -3.96
N LEU A 271 17.22 -13.04 -4.61
CA LEU A 271 16.86 -11.63 -4.76
C LEU A 271 16.55 -10.97 -3.41
N ILE A 272 15.85 -11.67 -2.51
CA ILE A 272 15.57 -11.15 -1.16
C ILE A 272 16.87 -10.92 -0.39
N ASN A 273 17.78 -11.89 -0.37
CA ASN A 273 19.10 -11.77 0.29
C ASN A 273 19.91 -10.60 -0.29
N GLN A 274 19.85 -10.36 -1.59
CA GLN A 274 20.47 -9.18 -2.20
C GLN A 274 19.84 -7.89 -1.69
N LEU A 275 18.52 -7.80 -1.65
CA LEU A 275 17.80 -6.62 -1.13
C LEU A 275 18.09 -6.38 0.35
N GLU A 276 18.22 -7.44 1.16
CA GLU A 276 18.63 -7.33 2.57
C GLU A 276 20.01 -6.65 2.67
N ASN A 277 21.00 -7.12 1.92
CA ASN A 277 22.32 -6.52 1.90
C ASN A 277 22.29 -5.06 1.42
N ASP A 278 21.55 -4.77 0.36
CA ASP A 278 21.49 -3.41 -0.21
C ASP A 278 20.77 -2.39 0.71
N TYR A 279 19.85 -2.86 1.57
CA TYR A 279 18.99 -1.99 2.40
C TYR A 279 19.24 -2.08 3.90
N GLU A 280 19.94 -3.10 4.42
CA GLU A 280 20.35 -3.18 5.84
C GLU A 280 21.58 -2.36 6.17
N GLU A 281 22.53 -2.19 5.25
CA GLU A 281 23.74 -1.38 5.47
C GLU A 281 23.46 0.13 5.66
N VAL A 282 22.27 0.61 5.30
CA VAL A 282 21.89 2.03 5.41
C VAL A 282 21.55 2.47 6.85
N LYS A 283 21.67 1.61 7.86
CA LYS A 283 21.45 2.00 9.27
C LYS A 283 22.54 2.91 9.87
N ASN A 284 23.64 3.17 9.14
CA ASN A 284 24.83 3.88 9.65
C ASN A 284 25.20 5.18 8.89
N ASP A 285 24.35 5.74 7.99
CA ASP A 285 24.60 7.05 7.34
C ASP A 285 23.64 8.16 7.82
#